data_5be23e92a7db9007a2be437106f256d2
#
_entry.id   5be23e92a7db9007a2be437106f256d2
#
_cell.length_a   1.000
_cell.length_b   1.000
_cell.length_c   1.000
_cell.angle_alpha   90.00
_cell.angle_beta   90.00
_cell.angle_gamma   90.00
#
_symmetry.space_group_name_H-M   'P 1'
#
loop_
_entity.id
_entity.type
_entity.pdbx_description
1 polymer ?
#
loop_
_entity_poly.entity_id
_entity_poly.type
_entity_poly.pdbx_seq_one_letter_code
_entity_poly.pdbx_strand_id
1 'polypeptide(L)'
;MNMLRQLIPALRMTALLTVLTGLIYPGVVTGLCQLFFREKANGSLIQRQGQILGSGLIGQNFTRPEYFHPRPSAAGNGYDATASSGSNFGPTNQKLYDRVKAAAGQFHKDNPDYMGPIPADALTASASGLDPDISIANAEAQLMRVARARHLSRPVVDKLIASVTESRDLGLIGEPRVNVLRLNLALDALKAD
;
A
#
# COMPACT_ATOMS: atom_id res chain seq x y z
N MET A 1 43.70 -32.75 -8.40
CA MET A 1 42.41 -33.09 -7.76
C MET A 1 41.42 -33.40 -8.87
N ASN A 2 40.91 -34.64 -8.97
CA ASN A 2 40.06 -35.03 -10.10
C ASN A 2 38.70 -34.34 -10.00
N MET A 3 38.42 -33.35 -10.83
CA MET A 3 37.14 -32.64 -10.90
C MET A 3 35.94 -33.60 -11.00
N LEU A 4 36.05 -34.66 -11.77
CA LEU A 4 35.01 -35.69 -11.93
C LEU A 4 34.61 -36.37 -10.60
N ARG A 5 35.56 -36.53 -9.66
CA ARG A 5 35.27 -37.13 -8.34
C ARG A 5 34.44 -36.20 -7.44
N GLN A 6 34.49 -34.90 -7.68
CA GLN A 6 33.70 -33.91 -6.93
C GLN A 6 32.31 -33.68 -7.54
N LEU A 7 32.09 -34.07 -8.80
CA LEU A 7 30.82 -33.81 -9.48
C LEU A 7 29.64 -34.54 -8.82
N ILE A 8 29.84 -35.83 -8.48
CA ILE A 8 28.77 -36.65 -7.87
C ILE A 8 28.38 -36.13 -6.48
N PRO A 9 29.30 -35.83 -5.54
CA PRO A 9 28.95 -35.17 -4.27
C PRO A 9 28.28 -33.82 -4.47
N ALA A 10 28.76 -33.01 -5.41
CA ALA A 10 28.17 -31.71 -5.70
C ALA A 10 26.70 -31.82 -6.19
N LEU A 11 26.44 -32.75 -7.14
CA LEU A 11 25.08 -33.00 -7.63
C LEU A 11 24.16 -33.53 -6.54
N ARG A 12 24.63 -34.42 -5.67
CA ARG A 12 23.86 -34.91 -4.52
C ARG A 12 23.53 -33.80 -3.55
N MET A 13 24.50 -32.94 -3.22
CA MET A 13 24.29 -31.81 -2.33
C MET A 13 23.29 -30.80 -2.94
N THR A 14 23.47 -30.48 -4.22
CA THR A 14 22.54 -29.60 -4.95
C THR A 14 21.12 -30.16 -4.93
N ALA A 15 20.97 -31.45 -5.26
CA ALA A 15 19.65 -32.11 -5.25
C ALA A 15 19.03 -32.11 -3.84
N LEU A 16 19.82 -32.45 -2.82
CA LEU A 16 19.36 -32.42 -1.42
C LEU A 16 18.90 -31.02 -0.98
N LEU A 17 19.73 -30.01 -1.24
CA LEU A 17 19.40 -28.63 -0.90
C LEU A 17 18.20 -28.12 -1.69
N THR A 18 18.08 -28.45 -2.97
CA THR A 18 16.91 -28.10 -3.79
C THR A 18 15.63 -28.69 -3.21
N VAL A 19 15.63 -29.95 -2.82
CA VAL A 19 14.47 -30.58 -2.18
C VAL A 19 14.17 -29.94 -0.84
N LEU A 20 15.18 -29.72 -0.01
CA LEU A 20 15.01 -29.15 1.32
C LEU A 20 14.49 -27.72 1.27
N THR A 21 15.15 -26.86 0.48
CA THR A 21 14.84 -25.40 0.44
C THR A 21 13.77 -25.03 -0.57
N GLY A 22 13.59 -25.83 -1.64
CA GLY A 22 12.62 -25.56 -2.71
C GLY A 22 11.27 -26.26 -2.54
N LEU A 23 11.21 -27.36 -1.77
CA LEU A 23 9.97 -28.12 -1.59
C LEU A 23 9.57 -28.24 -0.12
N ILE A 24 10.44 -28.78 0.74
CA ILE A 24 10.10 -29.08 2.14
C ILE A 24 9.88 -27.78 2.92
N TYR A 25 10.85 -26.89 2.92
CA TYR A 25 10.76 -25.64 3.68
C TYR A 25 9.57 -24.76 3.22
N PRO A 26 9.37 -24.45 1.93
CA PRO A 26 8.20 -23.69 1.49
C PRO A 26 6.87 -24.41 1.79
N GLY A 27 6.85 -25.73 1.64
CA GLY A 27 5.65 -26.52 1.96
C GLY A 27 5.26 -26.45 3.43
N VAL A 28 6.23 -26.59 4.33
CA VAL A 28 6.01 -26.48 5.79
C VAL A 28 5.55 -25.05 6.15
N VAL A 29 6.25 -24.01 5.66
CA VAL A 29 5.89 -22.61 5.93
C VAL A 29 4.48 -22.31 5.41
N THR A 30 4.17 -22.71 4.18
CA THR A 30 2.84 -22.53 3.59
C THR A 30 1.77 -23.25 4.42
N GLY A 31 2.01 -24.49 4.81
CA GLY A 31 1.09 -25.26 5.65
C GLY A 31 0.81 -24.58 6.99
N LEU A 32 1.85 -24.10 7.68
CA LEU A 32 1.71 -23.36 8.94
C LEU A 32 0.98 -22.03 8.75
N CYS A 33 1.32 -21.27 7.70
CA CYS A 33 0.65 -20.00 7.40
C CYS A 33 -0.83 -20.21 7.08
N GLN A 34 -1.19 -21.25 6.31
CA GLN A 34 -2.59 -21.56 6.02
C GLN A 34 -3.36 -22.05 7.25
N LEU A 35 -2.68 -22.70 8.20
CA LEU A 35 -3.30 -23.16 9.43
C LEU A 35 -3.56 -22.01 10.41
N PHE A 36 -2.56 -21.16 10.64
CA PHE A 36 -2.61 -20.14 11.70
C PHE A 36 -2.99 -18.73 11.21
N PHE A 37 -2.74 -18.42 9.92
CA PHE A 37 -2.88 -17.09 9.35
C PHE A 37 -3.60 -17.10 8.00
N ARG A 38 -4.63 -17.89 7.86
CA ARG A 38 -5.31 -18.17 6.58
C ARG A 38 -5.70 -16.90 5.80
N GLU A 39 -6.26 -15.90 6.47
CA GLU A 39 -6.65 -14.64 5.82
C GLU A 39 -5.43 -13.91 5.22
N LYS A 40 -4.37 -13.75 6.03
CA LYS A 40 -3.12 -13.11 5.59
C LYS A 40 -2.40 -13.92 4.50
N ALA A 41 -2.36 -15.25 4.65
CA ALA A 41 -1.75 -16.17 3.69
C ALA A 41 -2.47 -16.16 2.33
N ASN A 42 -3.75 -15.80 2.30
CA ASN A 42 -4.55 -15.64 1.08
C ASN A 42 -4.60 -14.19 0.58
N GLY A 43 -3.71 -13.29 1.07
CA GLY A 43 -3.54 -11.94 0.55
C GLY A 43 -4.47 -10.90 1.14
N SER A 44 -5.06 -11.11 2.33
CA SER A 44 -5.92 -10.13 3.04
C SER A 44 -6.98 -9.51 2.13
N LEU A 45 -7.71 -10.36 1.41
CA LEU A 45 -8.73 -9.94 0.44
C LEU A 45 -9.94 -9.33 1.15
N ILE A 46 -10.35 -8.14 0.70
CA ILE A 46 -11.55 -7.46 1.17
C ILE A 46 -12.69 -7.83 0.24
N GLN A 47 -13.75 -8.42 0.81
CA GLN A 47 -14.93 -8.85 0.07
C GLN A 47 -16.18 -8.13 0.57
N ARG A 48 -17.08 -7.79 -0.35
CA ARG A 48 -18.41 -7.24 -0.05
C ARG A 48 -19.44 -7.96 -0.93
N GLN A 49 -20.48 -8.54 -0.33
CA GLN A 49 -21.55 -9.27 -1.05
C GLN A 49 -21.02 -10.37 -2.00
N GLY A 50 -19.95 -11.09 -1.57
CA GLY A 50 -19.34 -12.16 -2.37
C GLY A 50 -18.41 -11.70 -3.50
N GLN A 51 -18.25 -10.38 -3.71
CA GLN A 51 -17.31 -9.83 -4.68
C GLN A 51 -16.02 -9.36 -4.00
N ILE A 52 -14.88 -9.68 -4.60
CA ILE A 52 -13.58 -9.19 -4.14
C ILE A 52 -13.43 -7.74 -4.61
N LEU A 53 -13.29 -6.81 -3.67
CA LEU A 53 -13.08 -5.39 -3.94
C LEU A 53 -11.60 -5.03 -4.05
N GLY A 54 -10.73 -5.81 -3.42
CA GLY A 54 -9.29 -5.62 -3.45
C GLY A 54 -8.59 -6.34 -2.31
N SER A 55 -7.30 -6.06 -2.15
CA SER A 55 -6.49 -6.53 -1.02
C SER A 55 -6.17 -5.35 -0.09
N GLY A 56 -6.22 -5.59 1.21
CA GLY A 56 -5.74 -4.64 2.21
C GLY A 56 -4.23 -4.36 2.15
N LEU A 57 -3.48 -5.18 1.39
CA LEU A 57 -2.02 -5.07 1.25
C LEU A 57 -1.58 -4.33 -0.02
N ILE A 58 -2.49 -4.07 -0.96
CA ILE A 58 -2.18 -3.48 -2.27
C ILE A 58 -3.03 -2.23 -2.47
N GLY A 59 -2.36 -1.10 -2.67
CA GLY A 59 -3.01 0.17 -2.98
C GLY A 59 -3.74 0.14 -4.31
N GLN A 60 -4.75 0.99 -4.42
CA GLN A 60 -5.57 1.17 -5.62
C GLN A 60 -5.61 2.63 -6.02
N ASN A 61 -5.76 2.91 -7.31
CA ASN A 61 -5.81 4.26 -7.84
C ASN A 61 -7.20 4.88 -7.67
N PHE A 62 -7.39 5.63 -6.59
CA PHE A 62 -8.59 6.45 -6.38
C PHE A 62 -8.33 7.87 -6.88
N THR A 63 -9.15 8.36 -7.82
CA THR A 63 -8.98 9.67 -8.47
C THR A 63 -10.20 10.58 -8.33
N ARG A 64 -11.37 10.04 -7.94
CA ARG A 64 -12.59 10.82 -7.80
C ARG A 64 -12.56 11.71 -6.54
N PRO A 65 -13.10 12.94 -6.57
CA PRO A 65 -13.00 13.90 -5.47
C PRO A 65 -13.68 13.44 -4.17
N GLU A 66 -14.65 12.55 -4.23
CA GLU A 66 -15.36 11.98 -3.08
C GLU A 66 -14.60 10.88 -2.34
N TYR A 67 -13.40 10.49 -2.83
CA TYR A 67 -12.54 9.49 -2.20
C TYR A 67 -11.23 10.08 -1.74
N PHE A 68 -10.64 9.48 -0.71
CA PHE A 68 -9.25 9.72 -0.36
C PHE A 68 -8.35 9.17 -1.45
N HIS A 69 -7.41 9.99 -1.88
CA HIS A 69 -6.43 9.62 -2.88
C HIS A 69 -5.22 8.96 -2.21
N PRO A 70 -4.64 7.93 -2.85
CA PRO A 70 -3.42 7.30 -2.37
C PRO A 70 -2.18 8.15 -2.65
N ARG A 71 -1.00 7.62 -2.29
CA ARG A 71 0.29 8.20 -2.65
C ARG A 71 0.49 8.18 -4.17
N PRO A 72 1.38 9.03 -4.72
CA PRO A 72 1.83 8.87 -6.11
C PRO A 72 2.43 7.49 -6.37
N SER A 73 2.06 6.83 -7.46
CA SER A 73 2.56 5.51 -7.83
C SER A 73 3.55 5.59 -9.00
N ALA A 74 4.55 4.68 -8.99
CA ALA A 74 5.46 4.44 -10.09
C ALA A 74 5.31 3.01 -10.67
N ALA A 75 4.32 2.25 -10.20
CA ALA A 75 4.02 0.90 -10.68
C ALA A 75 3.24 0.98 -11.99
N GLY A 76 3.88 0.64 -13.10
CA GLY A 76 3.29 0.71 -14.43
C GLY A 76 2.71 2.09 -14.76
N ASN A 77 1.46 2.13 -15.16
CA ASN A 77 0.70 3.36 -15.41
C ASN A 77 0.02 3.93 -14.13
N GLY A 78 0.45 3.49 -12.96
CA GLY A 78 -0.09 3.82 -11.65
C GLY A 78 -0.87 2.66 -11.04
N TYR A 79 -0.36 2.15 -9.90
CA TYR A 79 -0.97 1.03 -9.15
C TYR A 79 -1.17 -0.27 -9.94
N ASP A 80 -0.31 -0.51 -10.94
CA ASP A 80 -0.30 -1.79 -11.65
C ASP A 80 0.42 -2.86 -10.81
N ALA A 81 -0.35 -3.79 -10.25
CA ALA A 81 0.19 -4.85 -9.39
C ALA A 81 1.11 -5.84 -10.15
N THR A 82 1.03 -5.88 -11.48
CA THR A 82 1.92 -6.72 -12.31
C THR A 82 3.27 -6.06 -12.60
N ALA A 83 3.39 -4.75 -12.34
CA ALA A 83 4.57 -3.94 -12.63
C ALA A 83 5.03 -3.12 -11.41
N SER A 84 5.06 -3.77 -10.22
CA SER A 84 5.52 -3.13 -8.97
C SER A 84 6.92 -2.50 -9.15
N SER A 85 7.03 -1.21 -8.90
CA SER A 85 8.27 -0.44 -9.04
C SER A 85 8.23 0.86 -8.26
N GLY A 86 9.39 1.29 -7.76
CA GLY A 86 9.62 2.65 -7.30
C GLY A 86 10.09 3.58 -8.43
N SER A 87 10.14 4.88 -8.17
CA SER A 87 10.66 5.85 -9.15
C SER A 87 12.17 5.73 -9.39
N ASN A 88 12.90 5.20 -8.41
CA ASN A 88 14.35 4.93 -8.43
C ASN A 88 15.21 6.15 -8.83
N PHE A 89 14.72 7.36 -8.56
CA PHE A 89 15.47 8.60 -8.84
C PHE A 89 16.38 8.94 -7.65
N GLY A 90 17.63 9.28 -7.96
CA GLY A 90 18.55 9.82 -6.97
C GLY A 90 18.16 11.25 -6.54
N PRO A 91 18.66 11.72 -5.37
CA PRO A 91 18.27 13.03 -4.80
C PRO A 91 18.66 14.23 -5.66
N THR A 92 19.66 14.08 -6.52
CA THR A 92 20.13 15.12 -7.45
C THR A 92 19.50 15.04 -8.85
N ASN A 93 18.57 14.11 -9.06
CA ASN A 93 17.97 13.89 -10.37
C ASN A 93 16.87 14.94 -10.64
N GLN A 94 17.01 15.69 -11.75
CA GLN A 94 16.03 16.71 -12.15
C GLN A 94 14.61 16.14 -12.29
N LYS A 95 14.44 14.91 -12.77
CA LYS A 95 13.13 14.25 -12.90
C LYS A 95 12.44 14.06 -11.55
N LEU A 96 13.19 13.85 -10.46
CA LEU A 96 12.61 13.79 -9.11
C LEU A 96 12.03 15.14 -8.72
N TYR A 97 12.79 16.21 -8.91
CA TYR A 97 12.34 17.58 -8.63
C TYR A 97 11.08 17.94 -9.42
N ASP A 98 11.08 17.69 -10.72
CA ASP A 98 9.95 18.00 -11.61
C ASP A 98 8.70 17.20 -11.20
N ARG A 99 8.86 15.93 -10.83
CA ARG A 99 7.77 15.06 -10.35
C ARG A 99 7.17 15.59 -9.05
N VAL A 100 8.01 15.90 -8.07
CA VAL A 100 7.56 16.44 -6.77
C VAL A 100 6.86 17.78 -6.96
N LYS A 101 7.38 18.66 -7.80
CA LYS A 101 6.77 19.94 -8.14
C LYS A 101 5.41 19.77 -8.82
N ALA A 102 5.29 18.83 -9.75
CA ALA A 102 4.03 18.52 -10.42
C ALA A 102 3.01 17.93 -9.43
N ALA A 103 3.43 17.02 -8.53
CA ALA A 103 2.59 16.44 -7.50
C ALA A 103 2.09 17.52 -6.52
N ALA A 104 2.95 18.45 -6.11
CA ALA A 104 2.55 19.58 -5.25
C ALA A 104 1.51 20.47 -5.93
N GLY A 105 1.73 20.80 -7.22
CA GLY A 105 0.76 21.57 -7.99
C GLY A 105 -0.60 20.88 -8.13
N GLN A 106 -0.59 19.56 -8.34
CA GLN A 106 -1.82 18.76 -8.42
C GLN A 106 -2.51 18.67 -7.05
N PHE A 107 -1.75 18.45 -5.97
CA PHE A 107 -2.30 18.38 -4.62
C PHE A 107 -3.04 19.68 -4.23
N HIS A 108 -2.49 20.85 -4.53
CA HIS A 108 -3.16 22.14 -4.27
C HIS A 108 -4.41 22.34 -5.11
N LYS A 109 -4.43 21.86 -6.37
CA LYS A 109 -5.63 21.91 -7.21
C LYS A 109 -6.75 21.04 -6.65
N ASP A 110 -6.38 19.83 -6.19
CA ASP A 110 -7.35 18.88 -5.64
C ASP A 110 -7.84 19.32 -4.25
N ASN A 111 -6.98 19.93 -3.44
CA ASN A 111 -7.27 20.33 -2.05
C ASN A 111 -7.08 21.84 -1.83
N PRO A 112 -7.88 22.70 -2.49
CA PRO A 112 -7.68 24.16 -2.44
C PRO A 112 -7.91 24.77 -1.04
N ASP A 113 -8.63 24.10 -0.17
CA ASP A 113 -8.90 24.56 1.20
C ASP A 113 -7.78 24.21 2.19
N TYR A 114 -6.81 23.39 1.77
CA TYR A 114 -5.69 23.00 2.63
C TYR A 114 -4.55 24.01 2.52
N MET A 115 -4.26 24.70 3.62
CA MET A 115 -3.24 25.75 3.70
C MET A 115 -1.99 25.34 4.48
N GLY A 116 -1.95 24.10 4.95
CA GLY A 116 -0.81 23.56 5.69
C GLY A 116 0.35 23.07 4.79
N PRO A 117 1.46 22.62 5.38
CA PRO A 117 2.54 21.98 4.65
C PRO A 117 2.07 20.67 4.03
N ILE A 118 2.35 20.46 2.74
CA ILE A 118 1.93 19.23 2.06
C ILE A 118 2.70 18.04 2.66
N PRO A 119 2.02 16.97 3.11
CA PRO A 119 2.66 15.78 3.64
C PRO A 119 3.56 15.11 2.58
N ALA A 120 4.73 14.61 3.00
CA ALA A 120 5.73 14.06 2.08
C ALA A 120 5.20 12.86 1.27
N ASP A 121 4.35 12.04 1.87
CA ASP A 121 3.73 10.89 1.22
C ASP A 121 2.66 11.28 0.17
N ALA A 122 2.14 12.50 0.20
CA ALA A 122 1.32 13.04 -0.87
C ALA A 122 2.13 13.45 -2.12
N LEU A 123 3.46 13.60 -1.99
CA LEU A 123 4.36 14.07 -3.05
C LEU A 123 5.27 12.97 -3.61
N THR A 124 5.51 11.92 -2.82
CA THR A 124 6.52 10.91 -3.12
C THR A 124 5.91 9.53 -3.35
N ALA A 125 6.42 8.83 -4.36
CA ALA A 125 6.05 7.44 -4.59
C ALA A 125 6.67 6.53 -3.52
N SER A 126 5.97 5.44 -3.22
CA SER A 126 6.54 4.35 -2.43
C SER A 126 7.57 3.54 -3.23
N ALA A 127 8.38 2.73 -2.55
CA ALA A 127 9.36 1.86 -3.20
C ALA A 127 8.70 0.79 -4.08
N SER A 128 7.52 0.29 -3.68
CA SER A 128 6.74 -0.68 -4.45
C SER A 128 5.84 -0.04 -5.51
N GLY A 129 5.47 1.23 -5.33
CA GLY A 129 4.41 1.87 -6.11
C GLY A 129 3.00 1.34 -5.81
N LEU A 130 2.87 0.43 -4.84
CA LEU A 130 1.61 -0.26 -4.48
C LEU A 130 1.24 -0.09 -3.01
N ASP A 131 1.81 0.91 -2.33
CA ASP A 131 1.55 1.20 -0.92
C ASP A 131 0.05 1.50 -0.71
N PRO A 132 -0.66 0.71 0.11
CA PRO A 132 -2.09 0.92 0.36
C PRO A 132 -2.35 2.04 1.36
N ASP A 133 -1.31 2.53 2.04
CA ASP A 133 -1.43 3.40 3.20
C ASP A 133 -0.98 4.84 2.91
N ILE A 134 -1.59 5.78 3.62
CA ILE A 134 -1.18 7.17 3.70
C ILE A 134 -0.96 7.58 5.17
N SER A 135 -0.20 8.64 5.40
CA SER A 135 -0.06 9.21 6.72
C SER A 135 -1.37 9.84 7.20
N ILE A 136 -1.55 9.93 8.52
CA ILE A 136 -2.69 10.64 9.12
C ILE A 136 -2.72 12.10 8.61
N ALA A 137 -1.56 12.75 8.54
CA ALA A 137 -1.45 14.11 8.03
C ALA A 137 -1.95 14.23 6.58
N ASN A 138 -1.69 13.23 5.73
CA ASN A 138 -2.20 13.21 4.36
C ASN A 138 -3.72 12.99 4.30
N ALA A 139 -4.27 12.13 5.15
CA ALA A 139 -5.71 11.95 5.26
C ALA A 139 -6.39 13.26 5.73
N GLU A 140 -5.86 13.92 6.76
CA GLU A 140 -6.36 15.21 7.26
C GLU A 140 -6.30 16.32 6.20
N ALA A 141 -5.22 16.35 5.41
CA ALA A 141 -5.05 17.33 4.35
C ALA A 141 -6.10 17.19 3.23
N GLN A 142 -6.61 15.99 2.99
CA GLN A 142 -7.64 15.68 1.99
C GLN A 142 -9.08 15.79 2.54
N LEU A 143 -9.23 15.88 3.87
CA LEU A 143 -10.52 15.78 4.57
C LEU A 143 -11.58 16.74 4.05
N MET A 144 -11.23 18.03 3.89
CA MET A 144 -12.20 19.07 3.49
C MET A 144 -12.73 18.82 2.07
N ARG A 145 -11.90 18.36 1.16
CA ARG A 145 -12.32 17.97 -0.20
C ARG A 145 -13.35 16.85 -0.15
N VAL A 146 -13.03 15.77 0.58
CA VAL A 146 -13.91 14.60 0.71
C VAL A 146 -15.21 14.95 1.42
N ALA A 147 -15.15 15.70 2.53
CA ALA A 147 -16.32 16.13 3.27
C ALA A 147 -17.27 16.95 2.39
N ARG A 148 -16.75 17.90 1.61
CA ARG A 148 -17.53 18.69 0.67
C ARG A 148 -18.14 17.85 -0.44
N ALA A 149 -17.35 16.97 -1.08
CA ALA A 149 -17.80 16.17 -2.19
C ALA A 149 -18.90 15.16 -1.78
N ARG A 150 -18.89 14.74 -0.51
CA ARG A 150 -19.89 13.79 0.03
C ARG A 150 -21.01 14.47 0.84
N HIS A 151 -20.99 15.79 0.95
CA HIS A 151 -21.94 16.55 1.78
C HIS A 151 -21.95 16.11 3.26
N LEU A 152 -20.78 15.69 3.77
CA LEU A 152 -20.57 15.28 5.15
C LEU A 152 -19.99 16.44 5.97
N SER A 153 -20.28 16.47 7.27
CA SER A 153 -19.61 17.41 8.17
C SER A 153 -18.18 16.96 8.48
N ARG A 154 -17.28 17.93 8.67
CA ARG A 154 -15.88 17.67 9.04
C ARG A 154 -15.74 16.70 10.22
N PRO A 155 -16.46 16.84 11.36
CA PRO A 155 -16.32 15.91 12.49
C PRO A 155 -16.68 14.45 12.17
N VAL A 156 -17.58 14.22 11.21
CA VAL A 156 -17.92 12.84 10.76
C VAL A 156 -16.75 12.22 10.05
N VAL A 157 -16.11 12.95 9.14
CA VAL A 157 -14.96 12.46 8.38
C VAL A 157 -13.73 12.30 9.30
N ASP A 158 -13.51 13.23 10.25
CA ASP A 158 -12.44 13.11 11.26
C ASP A 158 -12.57 11.83 12.10
N LYS A 159 -13.79 11.56 12.59
CA LYS A 159 -14.07 10.32 13.35
C LYS A 159 -13.82 9.07 12.51
N LEU A 160 -14.17 9.13 11.22
CA LEU A 160 -13.95 8.01 10.31
C LEU A 160 -12.47 7.74 10.12
N ILE A 161 -11.65 8.78 9.85
CA ILE A 161 -10.19 8.64 9.76
C ILE A 161 -9.64 8.01 11.03
N ALA A 162 -10.03 8.55 12.20
CA ALA A 162 -9.58 8.02 13.49
C ALA A 162 -9.97 6.54 13.69
N SER A 163 -11.16 6.12 13.24
CA SER A 163 -11.65 4.74 13.41
C SER A 163 -10.90 3.71 12.56
N VAL A 164 -10.32 4.11 11.42
CA VAL A 164 -9.56 3.23 10.52
C VAL A 164 -8.05 3.44 10.61
N THR A 165 -7.60 4.34 11.49
CA THR A 165 -6.18 4.56 11.73
C THR A 165 -5.58 3.38 12.45
N GLU A 166 -4.57 2.77 11.85
CA GLU A 166 -3.75 1.73 12.46
C GLU A 166 -2.60 2.36 13.24
N SER A 167 -2.46 2.00 14.52
CA SER A 167 -1.34 2.43 15.36
C SER A 167 -0.07 1.65 15.04
N ARG A 168 1.05 2.02 15.68
CA ARG A 168 2.32 1.30 15.59
C ARG A 168 2.15 -0.15 16.03
N ASP A 169 2.79 -1.06 15.31
CA ASP A 169 2.81 -2.47 15.69
C ASP A 169 3.53 -2.63 17.04
N LEU A 170 2.90 -3.35 17.98
CA LEU A 170 3.35 -3.49 19.38
C LEU A 170 3.55 -2.15 20.10
N GLY A 171 3.03 -1.04 19.58
CA GLY A 171 3.21 0.30 20.13
C GLY A 171 4.59 0.95 19.86
N LEU A 172 5.51 0.23 19.20
CA LEU A 172 6.90 0.63 19.03
C LEU A 172 7.35 0.67 17.56
N ILE A 173 6.87 -0.26 16.74
CA ILE A 173 7.38 -0.50 15.38
C ILE A 173 6.46 0.16 14.34
N GLY A 174 7.06 0.87 13.39
CA GLY A 174 6.34 1.54 12.30
C GLY A 174 5.81 2.92 12.71
N GLU A 175 5.02 3.50 11.81
CA GLU A 175 4.33 4.78 12.03
C GLU A 175 2.82 4.57 11.93
N PRO A 176 2.00 5.40 12.62
CA PRO A 176 0.56 5.38 12.44
C PRO A 176 0.19 5.64 10.99
N ARG A 177 -0.74 4.86 10.45
CA ARG A 177 -1.11 4.88 9.03
C ARG A 177 -2.60 4.70 8.82
N VAL A 178 -3.06 5.08 7.66
CA VAL A 178 -4.47 4.97 7.25
C VAL A 178 -4.53 4.23 5.92
N ASN A 179 -5.19 3.07 5.91
CA ASN A 179 -5.39 2.29 4.69
C ASN A 179 -6.47 2.95 3.81
N VAL A 180 -6.09 3.41 2.62
CA VAL A 180 -6.96 4.18 1.74
C VAL A 180 -8.18 3.40 1.28
N LEU A 181 -8.00 2.11 0.94
CA LEU A 181 -9.11 1.26 0.53
C LEU A 181 -10.13 1.08 1.66
N ARG A 182 -9.67 0.75 2.88
CA ARG A 182 -10.55 0.59 4.04
C ARG A 182 -11.27 1.88 4.38
N LEU A 183 -10.58 3.04 4.33
CA LEU A 183 -11.17 4.34 4.59
C LEU A 183 -12.26 4.68 3.56
N ASN A 184 -12.00 4.45 2.27
CA ASN A 184 -12.97 4.70 1.21
C ASN A 184 -14.18 3.77 1.28
N LEU A 185 -13.98 2.51 1.65
CA LEU A 185 -15.10 1.57 1.89
C LEU A 185 -15.93 1.96 3.11
N ALA A 186 -15.31 2.48 4.17
CA ALA A 186 -16.01 3.00 5.33
C ALA A 186 -16.82 4.26 4.99
N LEU A 187 -16.31 5.14 4.13
CA LEU A 187 -17.07 6.26 3.57
C LEU A 187 -18.30 5.80 2.77
N ASP A 188 -18.17 4.75 1.98
CA ASP A 188 -19.28 4.22 1.18
C ASP A 188 -20.35 3.56 2.05
N ALA A 189 -19.97 3.05 3.22
CA ALA A 189 -20.90 2.51 4.19
C ALA A 189 -21.79 3.59 4.85
N LEU A 190 -21.28 4.83 5.01
CA LEU A 190 -22.06 5.96 5.55
C LEU A 190 -23.18 6.44 4.61
N LYS A 191 -23.15 6.09 3.32
CA LYS A 191 -24.20 6.44 2.34
C LYS A 191 -25.32 5.40 2.27
N ALA A 192 -25.20 4.27 2.92
CA ALA A 192 -26.13 3.15 2.83
C ALA A 192 -27.26 3.23 3.89
N ASP A 193 -27.24 4.24 4.76
CA ASP A 193 -28.28 4.56 5.74
C ASP A 193 -29.05 5.82 5.28
#